data_2bb8d11f08dafd6acd2feb261536b5eb
#
_entry.id   2bb8d11f08dafd6acd2feb261536b5eb
#
_cell.length_a   1.000
_cell.length_b   1.000
_cell.length_c   1.000
_cell.angle_alpha   90.00
_cell.angle_beta   90.00
_cell.angle_gamma   90.00
#
_symmetry.space_group_name_H-M   'P 1'
#
loop_
_entity.id
_entity.type
_entity.pdbx_description
1 polymer ?
#
loop_
_entity_poly.entity_id
_entity_poly.type
_entity_poly.pdbx_seq_one_letter_code
_entity_poly.pdbx_strand_id
1 'polypeptide(L)'
;MTKNIRISLFILAPIILWMLSGILINDDVVEVKKENKLFQVGIIKSSATLFQPLIKLKATTESEARVNVKAKTSGEVVKIGAKQGEFVEKDDVLCSLGIVELNRTEVKAPFSGYLEQIVKPGNFLERGQVCATIIQLDPITFIAEVPEFNINKVKTGQEVTLDLITGETVNGKLTFVSKSASTSTRTFKVESQVKNDSGQIRDGITSEMTIKIEKILAHQISPSILILNDAGKLGVRSVENNIVIFYEVVILEDSASGLWVSGIPENLDLITQGQGFVEDGQKVLINIL
;
A
#
# COMPACT_ATOMS: atom_id res chain seq x y z
N MET A 1 -27.29 84.02 31.85
CA MET A 1 -27.08 82.87 30.96
C MET A 1 -26.84 83.40 29.56
N THR A 2 -25.65 83.16 29.05
CA THR A 2 -25.24 83.63 27.73
C THR A 2 -26.05 82.95 26.63
N LYS A 3 -26.33 83.61 25.51
CA LYS A 3 -27.15 83.15 24.36
C LYS A 3 -26.73 81.79 23.83
N ASN A 4 -25.46 81.50 23.95
CA ASN A 4 -24.84 80.20 23.47
C ASN A 4 -25.26 79.04 24.40
N ILE A 5 -25.45 79.23 25.70
CA ILE A 5 -25.86 78.16 26.61
C ILE A 5 -27.30 77.72 26.32
N ARG A 6 -28.17 78.68 25.96
CA ARG A 6 -29.59 78.39 25.60
C ARG A 6 -29.68 77.61 24.31
N ILE A 7 -28.84 77.91 23.31
CA ILE A 7 -28.81 77.18 22.03
C ILE A 7 -28.28 75.77 22.24
N SER A 8 -27.21 75.60 23.03
CA SER A 8 -26.64 74.27 23.37
C SER A 8 -27.67 73.40 24.11
N LEU A 9 -28.45 74.00 25.03
CA LEU A 9 -29.48 73.28 25.81
C LEU A 9 -30.64 72.81 24.90
N PHE A 10 -31.00 73.65 23.93
CA PHE A 10 -32.07 73.35 22.96
C PHE A 10 -31.69 72.19 21.98
N ILE A 11 -30.40 72.00 21.69
CA ILE A 11 -29.92 70.90 20.88
C ILE A 11 -29.69 69.66 21.75
N LEU A 12 -29.22 69.80 22.96
CA LEU A 12 -28.91 68.67 23.84
C LEU A 12 -30.17 67.93 24.33
N ALA A 13 -31.26 68.73 24.62
CA ALA A 13 -32.50 68.14 25.12
C ALA A 13 -33.15 67.12 24.22
N PRO A 14 -33.31 67.32 22.87
CA PRO A 14 -33.87 66.31 22.00
C PRO A 14 -32.96 65.13 21.84
N ILE A 15 -31.64 65.28 21.89
CA ILE A 15 -30.66 64.15 21.81
C ILE A 15 -30.80 63.28 23.06
N ILE A 16 -30.91 63.88 24.25
CA ILE A 16 -31.13 63.13 25.50
C ILE A 16 -32.49 62.43 25.46
N LEU A 17 -33.53 63.08 24.95
CA LEU A 17 -34.85 62.47 24.83
C LEU A 17 -34.86 61.29 23.85
N TRP A 18 -34.11 61.38 22.73
CA TRP A 18 -33.96 60.33 21.80
C TRP A 18 -33.17 59.14 22.39
N MET A 19 -32.08 59.38 23.13
CA MET A 19 -31.33 58.33 23.83
C MET A 19 -32.20 57.68 24.93
N LEU A 20 -32.98 58.43 25.68
CA LEU A 20 -33.90 57.90 26.70
C LEU A 20 -35.06 57.10 26.08
N SER A 21 -35.55 57.45 24.88
CA SER A 21 -36.58 56.68 24.19
C SER A 21 -36.06 55.30 23.73
N GLY A 22 -34.75 55.17 23.38
CA GLY A 22 -34.13 53.91 23.07
C GLY A 22 -33.99 52.96 24.25
N ILE A 23 -33.94 53.49 25.49
CA ILE A 23 -33.91 52.70 26.74
C ILE A 23 -35.31 52.21 27.14
N LEU A 24 -36.35 52.94 26.74
CA LEU A 24 -37.76 52.62 27.05
C LEU A 24 -38.42 51.68 26.03
N ILE A 25 -37.84 51.54 24.88
CA ILE A 25 -38.26 50.50 23.93
C ILE A 25 -37.64 49.20 24.41
N ASN A 26 -38.34 48.48 25.27
CA ASN A 26 -38.07 47.06 25.44
C ASN A 26 -38.39 46.42 24.08
N ASP A 27 -37.37 46.12 23.30
CA ASP A 27 -37.51 45.09 22.28
C ASP A 27 -37.87 43.81 23.07
N ASP A 28 -39.15 43.45 23.04
CA ASP A 28 -39.54 42.10 23.32
C ASP A 28 -38.74 41.24 22.32
N VAL A 29 -37.60 40.72 22.79
CA VAL A 29 -36.88 39.67 22.10
C VAL A 29 -37.90 38.53 22.01
N VAL A 30 -38.60 38.47 20.87
CA VAL A 30 -39.38 37.31 20.52
C VAL A 30 -38.36 36.17 20.53
N GLU A 31 -38.27 35.47 21.65
CA GLU A 31 -37.67 34.16 21.69
C GLU A 31 -38.35 33.39 20.57
N VAL A 32 -37.72 33.38 19.40
CA VAL A 32 -38.04 32.44 18.32
C VAL A 32 -37.80 31.09 18.96
N LYS A 33 -38.83 30.53 19.56
CA LYS A 33 -38.88 29.15 20.01
C LYS A 33 -38.42 28.36 18.78
N LYS A 34 -37.13 28.00 18.74
CA LYS A 34 -36.59 27.12 17.74
C LYS A 34 -37.49 25.89 17.85
N GLU A 35 -38.52 25.78 16.99
CA GLU A 35 -39.18 24.52 16.77
C GLU A 35 -38.07 23.56 16.47
N ASN A 36 -37.81 22.61 17.35
CA ASN A 36 -36.89 21.51 17.16
C ASN A 36 -37.47 20.63 16.08
N LYS A 37 -37.46 21.13 14.83
CA LYS A 37 -37.85 20.38 13.66
C LYS A 37 -36.78 19.32 13.54
N LEU A 38 -37.12 18.10 13.97
CA LEU A 38 -36.22 16.94 13.83
C LEU A 38 -35.81 16.84 12.38
N PHE A 39 -34.50 16.81 12.15
CA PHE A 39 -33.96 16.70 10.81
C PHE A 39 -34.26 15.29 10.28
N GLN A 40 -34.71 15.19 9.03
CA GLN A 40 -34.99 13.90 8.41
C GLN A 40 -33.75 13.43 7.66
N VAL A 41 -33.31 12.22 7.96
CA VAL A 41 -32.14 11.57 7.32
C VAL A 41 -32.55 10.30 6.59
N GLY A 42 -31.92 10.06 5.45
CA GLY A 42 -32.07 8.80 4.73
C GLY A 42 -31.03 7.80 5.22
N ILE A 43 -31.48 6.59 5.54
CA ILE A 43 -30.61 5.52 6.02
C ILE A 43 -30.66 4.28 5.11
N ILE A 44 -29.55 3.53 5.12
CA ILE A 44 -29.49 2.16 4.61
C ILE A 44 -28.96 1.22 5.70
N LYS A 45 -29.47 -0.01 5.72
CA LYS A 45 -28.93 -1.05 6.59
C LYS A 45 -27.63 -1.59 6.00
N SER A 46 -26.57 -1.56 6.78
CA SER A 46 -25.27 -2.10 6.39
C SER A 46 -24.88 -3.24 7.32
N SER A 47 -24.45 -4.34 6.73
CA SER A 47 -23.95 -5.51 7.45
C SER A 47 -22.53 -5.80 7.01
N ALA A 48 -21.63 -6.03 7.97
CA ALA A 48 -20.25 -6.40 7.70
C ALA A 48 -20.17 -7.75 6.98
N THR A 49 -19.29 -7.84 6.02
CA THR A 49 -18.95 -9.08 5.32
C THR A 49 -17.47 -9.38 5.45
N LEU A 50 -17.09 -10.65 5.28
CA LEU A 50 -15.68 -11.03 5.27
C LEU A 50 -15.01 -10.47 4.01
N PHE A 51 -14.12 -9.52 4.21
CA PHE A 51 -13.31 -8.90 3.16
C PHE A 51 -11.84 -9.32 3.32
N GLN A 52 -11.17 -9.58 2.20
CA GLN A 52 -9.75 -9.90 2.16
C GLN A 52 -8.97 -8.73 1.55
N PRO A 53 -8.31 -7.90 2.37
CA PRO A 53 -7.47 -6.82 1.85
C PRO A 53 -6.30 -7.37 1.04
N LEU A 54 -5.88 -6.62 0.03
CA LEU A 54 -4.75 -6.94 -0.83
C LEU A 54 -3.67 -5.87 -0.70
N ILE A 55 -2.41 -6.28 -0.67
CA ILE A 55 -1.27 -5.37 -0.80
C ILE A 55 -0.61 -5.63 -2.13
N LYS A 56 -0.63 -4.64 -3.03
CA LYS A 56 -0.01 -4.69 -4.34
C LYS A 56 1.33 -3.97 -4.31
N LEU A 57 2.38 -4.64 -4.75
CA LEU A 57 3.75 -4.17 -4.73
C LEU A 57 4.41 -4.42 -6.08
N LYS A 58 5.30 -3.52 -6.47
CA LYS A 58 6.21 -3.82 -7.57
C LYS A 58 7.28 -4.80 -7.08
N ALA A 59 7.53 -5.83 -7.86
CA ALA A 59 8.52 -6.84 -7.59
C ALA A 59 9.43 -7.05 -8.80
N THR A 60 10.60 -7.63 -8.55
CA THR A 60 11.54 -8.07 -9.57
C THR A 60 11.94 -9.50 -9.30
N THR A 61 12.21 -10.25 -10.37
CA THR A 61 12.75 -11.61 -10.25
C THR A 61 14.25 -11.56 -10.05
N GLU A 62 14.77 -12.44 -9.20
CA GLU A 62 16.19 -12.64 -8.97
C GLU A 62 16.51 -14.14 -9.03
N SER A 63 17.62 -14.48 -9.69
CA SER A 63 18.12 -15.85 -9.74
C SER A 63 18.55 -16.32 -8.35
N GLU A 64 18.31 -17.60 -8.03
CA GLU A 64 18.70 -18.21 -6.75
C GLU A 64 20.21 -18.10 -6.49
N ALA A 65 20.99 -18.27 -7.53
CA ALA A 65 22.43 -18.10 -7.46
C ALA A 65 22.99 -17.51 -8.76
N ARG A 66 23.95 -16.61 -8.61
CA ARG A 66 24.77 -16.06 -9.69
C ARG A 66 26.23 -16.18 -9.28
N VAL A 67 26.99 -17.05 -9.93
CA VAL A 67 28.37 -17.36 -9.55
C VAL A 67 29.33 -17.12 -10.70
N ASN A 68 30.37 -16.33 -10.42
CA ASN A 68 31.53 -16.16 -11.28
C ASN A 68 32.51 -17.32 -11.05
N VAL A 69 32.54 -18.26 -11.97
CA VAL A 69 33.42 -19.43 -11.91
C VAL A 69 34.81 -19.03 -12.37
N LYS A 70 35.80 -19.14 -11.48
CA LYS A 70 37.13 -18.62 -11.67
C LYS A 70 38.13 -19.72 -12.02
N ALA A 71 39.10 -19.38 -12.86
CA ALA A 71 40.25 -20.25 -13.19
C ALA A 71 41.08 -20.50 -11.93
N LYS A 72 41.40 -21.79 -11.67
CA LYS A 72 42.25 -22.21 -10.56
C LYS A 72 43.75 -22.14 -10.87
N THR A 73 44.10 -22.11 -12.15
CA THR A 73 45.46 -22.01 -12.69
C THR A 73 45.48 -20.96 -13.80
N SER A 74 46.66 -20.46 -14.15
CA SER A 74 46.84 -19.60 -15.30
C SER A 74 47.02 -20.48 -16.57
N GLY A 75 46.49 -20.01 -17.72
CA GLY A 75 46.64 -20.69 -18.99
C GLY A 75 45.77 -20.07 -20.09
N GLU A 76 46.06 -20.44 -21.33
CA GLU A 76 45.22 -20.05 -22.46
C GLU A 76 43.97 -20.95 -22.52
N VAL A 77 42.80 -20.36 -22.77
CA VAL A 77 41.55 -21.09 -22.97
C VAL A 77 41.60 -21.79 -24.32
N VAL A 78 41.81 -23.10 -24.30
CA VAL A 78 41.92 -23.93 -25.54
C VAL A 78 40.58 -24.45 -26.03
N LYS A 79 39.60 -24.63 -25.09
CA LYS A 79 38.28 -25.15 -25.41
C LYS A 79 37.24 -24.64 -24.39
N ILE A 80 36.02 -24.41 -24.88
CA ILE A 80 34.82 -24.16 -24.04
C ILE A 80 33.89 -25.38 -24.16
N GLY A 81 33.24 -25.75 -23.06
CA GLY A 81 32.35 -26.89 -22.99
C GLY A 81 30.91 -26.60 -23.41
N ALA A 82 30.47 -25.36 -23.27
CA ALA A 82 29.14 -24.91 -23.63
C ALA A 82 29.18 -23.47 -24.16
N LYS A 83 28.10 -23.03 -24.81
CA LYS A 83 27.95 -21.66 -25.31
C LYS A 83 27.16 -20.81 -24.34
N GLN A 84 27.31 -19.50 -24.47
CA GLN A 84 26.49 -18.52 -23.75
C GLN A 84 25.00 -18.75 -24.00
N GLY A 85 24.19 -18.79 -22.94
CA GLY A 85 22.77 -19.08 -22.98
C GLY A 85 22.39 -20.55 -22.84
N GLU A 86 23.33 -21.48 -22.97
CA GLU A 86 23.08 -22.92 -22.82
C GLU A 86 22.97 -23.31 -21.34
N PHE A 87 22.15 -24.33 -21.07
CA PHE A 87 22.06 -24.97 -19.77
C PHE A 87 23.24 -25.95 -19.60
N VAL A 88 23.85 -25.92 -18.43
CA VAL A 88 24.94 -26.83 -18.04
C VAL A 88 24.57 -27.54 -16.75
N GLU A 89 24.99 -28.78 -16.65
CA GLU A 89 24.84 -29.56 -15.42
C GLU A 89 26.02 -29.32 -14.48
N LYS A 90 25.79 -29.61 -13.20
CA LYS A 90 26.87 -29.60 -12.21
C LYS A 90 28.02 -30.48 -12.68
N ASP A 91 29.26 -30.02 -12.48
CA ASP A 91 30.52 -30.66 -12.88
C ASP A 91 30.82 -30.68 -14.37
N ASP A 92 29.94 -30.13 -15.24
CA ASP A 92 30.26 -29.94 -16.66
C ASP A 92 31.48 -29.03 -16.84
N VAL A 93 32.30 -29.33 -17.83
CA VAL A 93 33.48 -28.53 -18.15
C VAL A 93 33.08 -27.26 -18.85
N LEU A 94 33.38 -26.12 -18.27
CA LEU A 94 33.11 -24.80 -18.83
C LEU A 94 34.26 -24.32 -19.72
N CYS A 95 35.48 -24.35 -19.17
CA CYS A 95 36.70 -23.98 -19.89
C CYS A 95 37.78 -25.03 -19.65
N SER A 96 38.49 -25.36 -20.70
CA SER A 96 39.76 -26.12 -20.60
C SER A 96 40.90 -25.14 -20.86
N LEU A 97 41.85 -25.09 -19.92
CA LEU A 97 43.03 -24.24 -20.02
C LEU A 97 44.23 -25.04 -20.56
N GLY A 98 45.08 -24.40 -21.34
CA GLY A 98 46.35 -24.95 -21.79
C GLY A 98 47.22 -25.37 -20.61
N ILE A 99 48.03 -26.43 -20.82
CA ILE A 99 48.77 -27.13 -19.78
C ILE A 99 49.86 -26.22 -19.17
N VAL A 100 49.62 -25.71 -17.96
CA VAL A 100 50.65 -25.10 -17.14
C VAL A 100 50.86 -25.91 -15.87
N GLU A 101 49.83 -26.61 -15.36
CA GLU A 101 49.90 -27.56 -14.21
C GLU A 101 48.99 -28.77 -14.48
N LEU A 102 49.51 -29.97 -14.42
CA LEU A 102 48.91 -31.23 -14.87
C LEU A 102 47.54 -31.64 -14.29
N ASN A 103 47.08 -31.04 -13.20
CA ASN A 103 45.86 -31.50 -12.48
C ASN A 103 44.76 -30.45 -12.31
N ARG A 104 44.82 -29.27 -12.94
CA ARG A 104 43.86 -28.19 -12.73
C ARG A 104 43.53 -27.44 -14.01
N THR A 105 43.50 -28.11 -15.14
CA THR A 105 43.26 -27.49 -16.45
C THR A 105 41.79 -27.26 -16.77
N GLU A 106 40.87 -27.88 -16.05
CA GLU A 106 39.44 -27.78 -16.29
C GLU A 106 38.75 -26.91 -15.24
N VAL A 107 37.96 -25.97 -15.70
CA VAL A 107 37.05 -25.18 -14.89
C VAL A 107 35.65 -25.74 -15.06
N LYS A 108 35.06 -26.25 -13.97
CA LYS A 108 33.78 -26.94 -13.97
C LYS A 108 32.66 -26.14 -13.34
N ALA A 109 31.42 -26.42 -13.75
CA ALA A 109 30.21 -25.84 -13.20
C ALA A 109 30.02 -26.28 -11.74
N PRO A 110 29.83 -25.33 -10.79
CA PRO A 110 29.62 -25.65 -9.37
C PRO A 110 28.20 -26.17 -9.08
N PHE A 111 27.23 -25.87 -9.92
CA PHE A 111 25.84 -26.31 -9.89
C PHE A 111 25.25 -26.28 -11.31
N SER A 112 24.09 -26.89 -11.50
CA SER A 112 23.35 -26.86 -12.76
C SER A 112 22.67 -25.52 -12.96
N GLY A 113 22.80 -24.90 -14.13
CA GLY A 113 22.24 -23.60 -14.42
C GLY A 113 22.51 -23.12 -15.84
N TYR A 114 22.13 -21.88 -16.12
CA TYR A 114 22.34 -21.30 -17.45
C TYR A 114 23.65 -20.48 -17.47
N LEU A 115 24.38 -20.63 -18.59
CA LEU A 115 25.63 -19.93 -18.82
C LEU A 115 25.37 -18.49 -19.26
N GLU A 116 25.47 -17.53 -18.34
CA GLU A 116 25.23 -16.12 -18.63
C GLU A 116 26.36 -15.53 -19.47
N GLN A 117 27.59 -15.86 -19.13
CA GLN A 117 28.79 -15.38 -19.82
C GLN A 117 29.87 -16.44 -19.82
N ILE A 118 30.65 -16.51 -20.89
CA ILE A 118 31.83 -17.37 -21.01
C ILE A 118 32.93 -16.67 -21.79
N VAL A 119 34.17 -16.91 -21.37
CA VAL A 119 35.36 -16.41 -22.06
C VAL A 119 35.51 -17.13 -23.39
N LYS A 120 36.05 -16.47 -24.43
CA LYS A 120 36.28 -17.03 -25.73
C LYS A 120 37.62 -17.82 -25.75
N PRO A 121 37.72 -18.90 -26.53
CA PRO A 121 38.98 -19.58 -26.79
C PRO A 121 40.06 -18.62 -27.35
N GLY A 122 41.31 -18.87 -27.02
CA GLY A 122 42.44 -18.01 -27.35
C GLY A 122 42.74 -16.90 -26.34
N ASN A 123 41.83 -16.64 -25.36
CA ASN A 123 42.13 -15.72 -24.28
C ASN A 123 43.00 -16.38 -23.22
N PHE A 124 43.94 -15.63 -22.67
CA PHE A 124 44.75 -16.06 -21.55
C PHE A 124 44.04 -15.68 -20.24
N LEU A 125 43.86 -16.60 -19.32
CA LEU A 125 43.34 -16.37 -18.00
C LEU A 125 44.46 -16.54 -16.97
N GLU A 126 44.52 -15.57 -16.07
CA GLU A 126 45.33 -15.71 -14.86
C GLU A 126 44.54 -16.44 -13.78
N ARG A 127 45.23 -17.02 -12.81
CA ARG A 127 44.63 -17.61 -11.64
C ARG A 127 43.70 -16.62 -10.92
N GLY A 128 42.44 -17.01 -10.71
CA GLY A 128 41.42 -16.17 -10.09
C GLY A 128 40.59 -15.32 -11.04
N GLN A 129 40.95 -15.25 -12.33
CA GLN A 129 40.11 -14.59 -13.34
C GLN A 129 38.89 -15.42 -13.68
N VAL A 130 37.80 -14.76 -14.10
CA VAL A 130 36.51 -15.37 -14.39
C VAL A 130 36.58 -16.05 -15.73
N CYS A 131 36.32 -17.39 -15.76
CA CYS A 131 36.12 -18.18 -16.98
C CYS A 131 34.68 -18.08 -17.49
N ALA A 132 33.70 -18.19 -16.56
CA ALA A 132 32.29 -18.16 -16.88
C ALA A 132 31.45 -17.63 -15.72
N THR A 133 30.26 -17.10 -16.02
CA THR A 133 29.25 -16.77 -15.06
C THR A 133 28.04 -17.68 -15.28
N ILE A 134 27.60 -18.37 -14.23
CA ILE A 134 26.43 -19.27 -14.24
C ILE A 134 25.35 -18.68 -13.34
N ILE A 135 24.11 -18.74 -13.79
CA ILE A 135 22.92 -18.38 -13.05
C ILE A 135 22.01 -19.58 -12.83
N GLN A 136 21.48 -19.73 -11.63
CA GLN A 136 20.47 -20.73 -11.30
C GLN A 136 19.10 -20.05 -11.28
N LEU A 137 18.22 -20.47 -12.22
CA LEU A 137 16.88 -19.88 -12.37
C LEU A 137 15.78 -20.72 -11.69
N ASP A 138 16.10 -21.89 -11.16
CA ASP A 138 15.17 -22.74 -10.44
C ASP A 138 15.73 -23.08 -9.03
N PRO A 139 15.02 -22.66 -7.96
CA PRO A 139 13.86 -21.79 -7.96
C PRO A 139 14.19 -20.35 -8.39
N ILE A 140 13.18 -19.60 -8.83
CA ILE A 140 13.28 -18.15 -9.06
C ILE A 140 12.68 -17.41 -7.88
N THR A 141 13.33 -16.34 -7.44
CA THR A 141 12.89 -15.54 -6.29
C THR A 141 12.28 -14.22 -6.76
N PHE A 142 11.06 -13.93 -6.35
CA PHE A 142 10.42 -12.64 -6.53
C PHE A 142 10.67 -11.77 -5.31
N ILE A 143 11.22 -10.59 -5.52
CA ILE A 143 11.59 -9.65 -4.46
C ILE A 143 10.73 -8.41 -4.58
N ALA A 144 10.10 -8.02 -3.47
CA ALA A 144 9.34 -6.79 -3.36
C ALA A 144 9.68 -6.05 -2.06
N GLU A 145 9.28 -4.79 -1.98
CA GLU A 145 9.50 -3.94 -0.81
C GLU A 145 8.16 -3.47 -0.23
N VAL A 146 7.90 -3.84 1.03
CA VAL A 146 6.69 -3.46 1.77
C VAL A 146 6.95 -2.18 2.56
N PRO A 147 6.14 -1.11 2.38
CA PRO A 147 6.24 0.09 3.21
C PRO A 147 6.02 -0.18 4.70
N GLU A 148 6.69 0.59 5.57
CA GLU A 148 6.67 0.43 7.03
C GLU A 148 5.24 0.35 7.61
N PHE A 149 4.31 1.17 7.13
CA PHE A 149 2.93 1.20 7.64
C PHE A 149 2.12 -0.07 7.37
N ASN A 150 2.58 -0.94 6.45
CA ASN A 150 1.92 -2.20 6.10
C ASN A 150 2.62 -3.44 6.67
N ILE A 151 3.84 -3.33 7.20
CA ILE A 151 4.66 -4.50 7.55
C ILE A 151 4.02 -5.39 8.61
N ASN A 152 3.28 -4.82 9.56
CA ASN A 152 2.60 -5.58 10.61
C ASN A 152 1.52 -6.53 10.08
N LYS A 153 1.03 -6.29 8.85
CA LYS A 153 0.02 -7.11 8.17
C LYS A 153 0.64 -8.24 7.34
N VAL A 154 1.97 -8.18 7.11
CA VAL A 154 2.69 -9.10 6.21
C VAL A 154 3.45 -10.14 7.03
N LYS A 155 3.20 -11.42 6.74
CA LYS A 155 3.80 -12.57 7.44
C LYS A 155 4.27 -13.61 6.43
N THR A 156 5.32 -14.33 6.78
CA THR A 156 5.78 -15.52 6.03
C THR A 156 4.65 -16.54 5.93
N GLY A 157 4.52 -17.19 4.76
CA GLY A 157 3.51 -18.19 4.49
C GLY A 157 2.20 -17.66 3.88
N GLN A 158 2.00 -16.33 3.84
CA GLN A 158 0.86 -15.73 3.15
C GLN A 158 0.91 -16.04 1.65
N GLU A 159 -0.27 -16.26 1.06
CA GLU A 159 -0.40 -16.45 -0.37
C GLU A 159 -0.13 -15.17 -1.14
N VAL A 160 0.57 -15.31 -2.25
CA VAL A 160 0.84 -14.21 -3.18
C VAL A 160 0.49 -14.62 -4.60
N THR A 161 0.01 -13.65 -5.35
CA THR A 161 -0.13 -13.74 -6.80
C THR A 161 0.93 -12.85 -7.43
N LEU A 162 1.65 -13.37 -8.40
CA LEU A 162 2.80 -12.75 -9.08
C LEU A 162 2.45 -12.60 -10.54
N ASP A 163 2.13 -11.38 -10.95
CA ASP A 163 1.78 -11.04 -12.33
C ASP A 163 3.00 -10.44 -13.02
N LEU A 164 3.62 -11.21 -13.93
CA LEU A 164 4.78 -10.76 -14.68
C LEU A 164 4.37 -9.83 -15.82
N ILE A 165 5.24 -8.89 -16.14
CA ILE A 165 5.02 -7.96 -17.27
C ILE A 165 4.95 -8.70 -18.62
N THR A 166 5.45 -9.92 -18.69
CA THR A 166 5.37 -10.82 -19.85
C THR A 166 3.98 -11.41 -20.08
N GLY A 167 3.03 -11.21 -19.15
CA GLY A 167 1.64 -11.67 -19.21
C GLY A 167 1.39 -13.00 -18.49
N GLU A 168 2.40 -13.59 -17.88
CA GLU A 168 2.26 -14.81 -17.07
C GLU A 168 1.86 -14.44 -15.63
N THR A 169 0.99 -15.26 -15.03
CA THR A 169 0.61 -15.16 -13.61
C THR A 169 1.04 -16.44 -12.90
N VAL A 170 1.75 -16.29 -11.81
CA VAL A 170 2.22 -17.38 -10.96
C VAL A 170 1.73 -17.19 -9.54
N ASN A 171 1.33 -18.27 -8.88
CA ASN A 171 0.94 -18.26 -7.47
C ASN A 171 2.08 -18.82 -6.62
N GLY A 172 2.32 -18.16 -5.50
CA GLY A 172 3.36 -18.53 -4.54
C GLY A 172 2.95 -18.24 -3.11
N LYS A 173 3.94 -18.31 -2.23
CA LYS A 173 3.81 -17.93 -0.82
C LYS A 173 5.03 -17.10 -0.43
N LEU A 174 4.84 -16.15 0.48
CA LEU A 174 5.96 -15.43 1.06
C LEU A 174 6.88 -16.41 1.82
N THR A 175 8.12 -16.50 1.37
CA THR A 175 9.16 -17.34 1.98
C THR A 175 9.98 -16.56 2.99
N PHE A 176 10.13 -15.25 2.79
CA PHE A 176 10.92 -14.38 3.64
C PHE A 176 10.26 -13.02 3.83
N VAL A 177 10.34 -12.49 5.06
CA VAL A 177 9.97 -11.12 5.45
C VAL A 177 11.10 -10.56 6.30
N SER A 178 11.75 -9.51 5.81
CA SER A 178 12.87 -8.87 6.51
C SER A 178 12.47 -8.37 7.90
N LYS A 179 13.39 -8.45 8.85
CA LYS A 179 13.26 -7.87 10.19
C LYS A 179 13.90 -6.48 10.30
N SER A 180 14.58 -6.03 9.24
CA SER A 180 15.24 -4.73 9.19
C SER A 180 14.71 -3.94 7.99
N ALA A 181 14.37 -2.69 8.21
CA ALA A 181 14.00 -1.77 7.15
C ALA A 181 15.23 -1.24 6.40
N SER A 182 15.08 -1.02 5.11
CA SER A 182 15.99 -0.19 4.33
C SER A 182 15.95 1.24 4.87
N THR A 183 17.09 1.79 5.24
CA THR A 183 17.18 3.16 5.81
C THR A 183 16.86 4.24 4.78
N SER A 184 17.10 3.97 3.48
CA SER A 184 16.86 4.90 2.39
C SER A 184 15.40 5.00 1.96
N THR A 185 14.69 3.86 1.91
CA THR A 185 13.31 3.77 1.41
C THR A 185 12.26 3.58 2.51
N ARG A 186 12.69 3.22 3.74
CA ARG A 186 11.82 2.82 4.85
C ARG A 186 10.86 1.70 4.47
N THR A 187 11.39 0.73 3.75
CA THR A 187 10.66 -0.46 3.29
C THR A 187 11.31 -1.71 3.83
N PHE A 188 10.54 -2.78 3.89
CA PHE A 188 10.99 -4.11 4.32
C PHE A 188 10.99 -5.04 3.11
N LYS A 189 12.12 -5.70 2.86
CA LYS A 189 12.25 -6.69 1.80
C LYS A 189 11.38 -7.91 2.12
N VAL A 190 10.62 -8.37 1.11
CA VAL A 190 9.87 -9.62 1.13
C VAL A 190 10.23 -10.45 -0.08
N GLU A 191 10.20 -11.77 0.07
CA GLU A 191 10.56 -12.70 -0.99
C GLU A 191 9.52 -13.81 -1.11
N SER A 192 9.31 -14.22 -2.36
CA SER A 192 8.51 -15.39 -2.71
C SER A 192 9.29 -16.26 -3.70
N GLN A 193 9.63 -17.47 -3.29
CA GLN A 193 10.28 -18.43 -4.18
C GLN A 193 9.25 -19.28 -4.92
N VAL A 194 9.46 -19.44 -6.21
CA VAL A 194 8.60 -20.22 -7.10
C VAL A 194 9.43 -21.16 -7.96
N LYS A 195 8.92 -22.35 -8.20
CA LYS A 195 9.53 -23.30 -9.13
C LYS A 195 9.55 -22.72 -10.55
N ASN A 196 10.67 -22.94 -11.25
CA ASN A 196 10.91 -22.47 -12.60
C ASN A 196 11.66 -23.52 -13.40
N ASP A 197 11.21 -24.77 -13.33
CA ASP A 197 11.89 -25.95 -13.92
C ASP A 197 12.23 -25.76 -15.41
N SER A 198 11.40 -25.00 -16.15
CA SER A 198 11.62 -24.71 -17.56
C SER A 198 12.59 -23.55 -17.83
N GLY A 199 12.98 -22.78 -16.79
CA GLY A 199 13.80 -21.57 -16.92
C GLY A 199 13.13 -20.43 -17.72
N GLN A 200 11.79 -20.48 -17.90
CA GLN A 200 11.07 -19.48 -18.70
C GLN A 200 11.03 -18.12 -18.00
N ILE A 201 10.90 -18.12 -16.67
CA ILE A 201 10.97 -16.88 -15.90
C ILE A 201 12.45 -16.52 -15.76
N ARG A 202 12.82 -15.41 -16.40
CA ARG A 202 14.21 -14.93 -16.42
C ARG A 202 14.49 -14.05 -15.20
N ASP A 203 15.76 -13.91 -14.90
CA ASP A 203 16.26 -12.96 -13.92
C ASP A 203 16.03 -11.49 -14.35
N GLY A 204 15.71 -10.60 -13.42
CA GLY A 204 15.54 -9.17 -13.66
C GLY A 204 14.20 -8.76 -14.29
N ILE A 205 13.20 -9.66 -14.39
CA ILE A 205 11.87 -9.31 -14.92
C ILE A 205 11.05 -8.58 -13.84
N THR A 206 10.40 -7.51 -14.26
CA THR A 206 9.44 -6.78 -13.42
C THR A 206 8.12 -7.55 -13.31
N SER A 207 7.55 -7.57 -12.12
CA SER A 207 6.24 -8.16 -11.82
C SER A 207 5.46 -7.30 -10.81
N GLU A 208 4.16 -7.56 -10.69
CA GLU A 208 3.34 -7.11 -9.58
C GLU A 208 3.15 -8.28 -8.61
N MET A 209 3.50 -8.07 -7.35
CA MET A 209 3.26 -9.02 -6.26
C MET A 209 2.02 -8.57 -5.48
N THR A 210 0.97 -9.36 -5.51
CA THR A 210 -0.26 -9.15 -4.73
C THR A 210 -0.27 -10.08 -3.54
N ILE A 211 -0.11 -9.52 -2.33
CA ILE A 211 -0.13 -10.26 -1.06
C ILE A 211 -1.55 -10.29 -0.51
N LYS A 212 -2.09 -11.48 -0.23
CA LYS A 212 -3.40 -11.67 0.39
C LYS A 212 -3.26 -11.55 1.90
N ILE A 213 -3.92 -10.54 2.49
CA ILE A 213 -3.96 -10.31 3.93
C ILE A 213 -5.04 -11.16 4.60
N GLU A 214 -4.99 -11.32 5.91
CA GLU A 214 -6.03 -12.01 6.68
C GLU A 214 -7.41 -11.36 6.44
N LYS A 215 -8.43 -12.19 6.28
CA LYS A 215 -9.81 -11.73 6.11
C LYS A 215 -10.28 -11.04 7.38
N ILE A 216 -10.94 -9.91 7.22
CA ILE A 216 -11.53 -9.12 8.32
C ILE A 216 -12.98 -8.78 7.99
N LEU A 217 -13.80 -8.54 9.02
CA LEU A 217 -15.14 -8.00 8.84
C LEU A 217 -15.05 -6.55 8.41
N ALA A 218 -15.70 -6.20 7.31
CA ALA A 218 -15.70 -4.88 6.72
C ALA A 218 -17.03 -4.56 6.05
N HIS A 219 -17.31 -3.28 5.92
CA HIS A 219 -18.48 -2.75 5.21
C HIS A 219 -18.06 -2.18 3.87
N GLN A 220 -18.86 -2.44 2.85
CA GLN A 220 -18.72 -1.74 1.57
C GLN A 220 -19.66 -0.54 1.56
N ILE A 221 -19.11 0.66 1.45
CA ILE A 221 -19.85 1.91 1.53
C ILE A 221 -19.57 2.81 0.33
N SER A 222 -20.47 3.74 0.06
CA SER A 222 -20.21 4.81 -0.91
C SER A 222 -19.24 5.83 -0.33
N PRO A 223 -18.23 6.33 -1.08
CA PRO A 223 -17.39 7.43 -0.64
C PRO A 223 -18.16 8.69 -0.23
N SER A 224 -19.35 8.89 -0.79
CA SER A 224 -20.20 10.07 -0.54
C SER A 224 -20.72 10.20 0.89
N ILE A 225 -20.69 9.12 1.68
CA ILE A 225 -21.17 9.14 3.07
C ILE A 225 -20.06 9.39 4.09
N LEU A 226 -18.80 9.42 3.62
CA LEU A 226 -17.69 9.78 4.49
C LEU A 226 -17.76 11.25 4.91
N ILE A 227 -17.50 11.49 6.18
CA ILE A 227 -17.44 12.82 6.75
C ILE A 227 -16.22 12.94 7.66
N LEU A 228 -15.82 14.18 7.93
CA LEU A 228 -14.86 14.50 8.96
C LEU A 228 -15.62 15.05 10.18
N ASN A 229 -15.25 14.61 11.38
CA ASN A 229 -15.72 15.23 12.61
C ASN A 229 -14.89 16.49 12.93
N ASP A 230 -15.29 17.23 14.01
CA ASP A 230 -14.62 18.47 14.44
C ASP A 230 -13.14 18.26 14.81
N ALA A 231 -12.75 17.04 15.17
CA ALA A 231 -11.37 16.67 15.45
C ALA A 231 -10.58 16.29 14.18
N GLY A 232 -11.19 16.39 12.99
CA GLY A 232 -10.56 16.02 11.70
C GLY A 232 -10.44 14.52 11.46
N LYS A 233 -11.17 13.69 12.22
CA LYS A 233 -11.18 12.23 12.02
C LYS A 233 -12.21 11.84 10.99
N LEU A 234 -11.80 10.94 10.09
CA LEU A 234 -12.67 10.40 9.04
C LEU A 234 -13.61 9.34 9.61
N GLY A 235 -14.87 9.41 9.24
CA GLY A 235 -15.86 8.45 9.73
C GLY A 235 -17.17 8.47 8.95
N VAL A 236 -18.14 7.75 9.48
CA VAL A 236 -19.53 7.70 9.01
C VAL A 236 -20.48 8.01 10.15
N ARG A 237 -21.67 8.47 9.80
CA ARG A 237 -22.77 8.63 10.77
C ARG A 237 -23.75 7.50 10.63
N SER A 238 -24.17 6.94 11.75
CA SER A 238 -25.27 5.98 11.85
C SER A 238 -26.39 6.52 12.73
N VAL A 239 -27.52 5.81 12.75
CA VAL A 239 -28.63 6.13 13.65
C VAL A 239 -28.91 4.94 14.55
N GLU A 240 -28.87 5.19 15.86
CA GLU A 240 -29.30 4.23 16.88
C GLU A 240 -30.35 4.88 17.78
N ASN A 241 -31.51 4.26 17.93
CA ASN A 241 -32.64 4.79 18.73
C ASN A 241 -32.99 6.26 18.36
N ASN A 242 -32.99 6.56 17.06
CA ASN A 242 -33.23 7.92 16.51
C ASN A 242 -32.17 8.97 16.92
N ILE A 243 -31.00 8.54 17.38
CA ILE A 243 -29.86 9.41 17.73
C ILE A 243 -28.74 9.14 16.75
N VAL A 244 -28.13 10.21 16.25
CA VAL A 244 -26.96 10.14 15.36
C VAL A 244 -25.72 9.77 16.17
N ILE A 245 -24.95 8.80 15.69
CA ILE A 245 -23.68 8.36 16.27
C ILE A 245 -22.61 8.41 15.17
N PHE A 246 -21.50 9.05 15.49
CA PHE A 246 -20.31 9.07 14.63
C PHE A 246 -19.41 7.88 14.93
N TYR A 247 -19.03 7.16 13.90
CA TYR A 247 -18.04 6.09 13.96
C TYR A 247 -16.83 6.44 13.12
N GLU A 248 -15.64 6.41 13.74
CA GLU A 248 -14.37 6.53 13.03
C GLU A 248 -14.14 5.26 12.18
N VAL A 249 -13.73 5.43 10.92
CA VAL A 249 -13.48 4.31 10.01
C VAL A 249 -12.03 4.24 9.59
N VAL A 250 -11.58 3.02 9.33
CA VAL A 250 -10.31 2.75 8.67
C VAL A 250 -10.61 2.27 7.25
N ILE A 251 -10.12 3.00 6.25
CA ILE A 251 -10.23 2.58 4.85
C ILE A 251 -9.27 1.42 4.63
N LEU A 252 -9.79 0.33 4.10
CA LEU A 252 -9.05 -0.89 3.77
C LEU A 252 -8.67 -0.92 2.30
N GLU A 253 -9.63 -0.56 1.44
CA GLU A 253 -9.47 -0.55 -0.01
C GLU A 253 -10.43 0.46 -0.63
N ASP A 254 -9.95 1.17 -1.64
CA ASP A 254 -10.74 2.03 -2.52
C ASP A 254 -10.86 1.35 -3.88
N SER A 255 -12.08 1.06 -4.28
CA SER A 255 -12.38 0.36 -5.53
C SER A 255 -13.49 1.05 -6.32
N ALA A 256 -13.60 0.71 -7.59
CA ALA A 256 -14.66 1.24 -8.46
C ALA A 256 -16.09 0.90 -7.95
N SER A 257 -16.22 -0.14 -7.14
CA SER A 257 -17.51 -0.58 -6.56
C SER A 257 -17.82 0.09 -5.21
N GLY A 258 -16.91 0.88 -4.65
CA GLY A 258 -17.02 1.57 -3.36
C GLY A 258 -15.82 1.37 -2.47
N LEU A 259 -15.90 1.94 -1.27
CA LEU A 259 -14.88 1.84 -0.24
C LEU A 259 -15.16 0.67 0.69
N TRP A 260 -14.14 -0.12 0.97
CA TRP A 260 -14.15 -1.08 2.05
C TRP A 260 -13.61 -0.44 3.32
N VAL A 261 -14.42 -0.43 4.38
CA VAL A 261 -14.08 0.19 5.66
C VAL A 261 -14.27 -0.77 6.82
N SER A 262 -13.46 -0.59 7.86
CA SER A 262 -13.58 -1.29 9.13
C SER A 262 -13.60 -0.31 10.29
N GLY A 263 -13.77 -0.81 11.52
CA GLY A 263 -13.80 0.01 12.75
C GLY A 263 -15.20 0.37 13.21
N ILE A 264 -16.23 -0.15 12.56
CA ILE A 264 -17.64 0.08 12.88
C ILE A 264 -18.36 -1.23 13.23
N PRO A 265 -19.48 -1.20 13.98
CA PRO A 265 -20.24 -2.39 14.36
C PRO A 265 -20.70 -3.22 13.16
N GLU A 266 -20.88 -4.54 13.36
CA GLU A 266 -21.24 -5.49 12.28
C GLU A 266 -22.57 -5.18 11.59
N ASN A 267 -23.53 -4.62 12.30
CA ASN A 267 -24.83 -4.23 11.76
C ASN A 267 -25.18 -2.84 12.25
N LEU A 268 -25.43 -1.93 11.32
CA LEU A 268 -25.79 -0.56 11.65
C LEU A 268 -26.62 0.11 10.54
N ASP A 269 -27.39 1.12 10.93
CA ASP A 269 -28.17 1.94 10.01
C ASP A 269 -27.34 3.17 9.61
N LEU A 270 -26.70 3.12 8.44
CA LEU A 270 -25.83 4.18 7.92
C LEU A 270 -26.66 5.32 7.34
N ILE A 271 -26.34 6.55 7.72
CA ILE A 271 -26.92 7.74 7.10
C ILE A 271 -26.26 7.95 5.74
N THR A 272 -27.09 7.91 4.69
CA THR A 272 -26.66 8.11 3.29
C THR A 272 -27.17 9.42 2.69
N GLN A 273 -28.18 10.02 3.30
CA GLN A 273 -28.69 11.34 2.92
C GLN A 273 -28.87 12.20 4.17
N GLY A 274 -28.38 13.44 4.09
CA GLY A 274 -28.44 14.38 5.19
C GLY A 274 -27.31 14.30 6.21
N GLN A 275 -26.32 13.43 5.98
CA GLN A 275 -25.17 13.23 6.89
C GLN A 275 -24.37 14.50 7.19
N GLY A 276 -24.33 15.46 6.28
CA GLY A 276 -23.62 16.73 6.47
C GLY A 276 -24.40 17.77 7.29
N PHE A 277 -25.69 17.53 7.57
CA PHE A 277 -26.58 18.49 8.23
C PHE A 277 -26.98 18.10 9.66
N VAL A 278 -26.46 16.98 10.15
CA VAL A 278 -26.75 16.48 11.50
C VAL A 278 -25.45 16.33 12.28
N GLU A 279 -25.52 16.42 13.59
CA GLU A 279 -24.38 16.33 14.50
C GLU A 279 -24.49 15.07 15.37
N ASP A 280 -23.36 14.65 15.93
CA ASP A 280 -23.30 13.54 16.87
C ASP A 280 -24.17 13.82 18.10
N GLY A 281 -24.95 12.81 18.53
CA GLY A 281 -25.92 12.95 19.63
C GLY A 281 -27.26 13.62 19.25
N GLN A 282 -27.41 14.12 18.02
CA GLN A 282 -28.66 14.77 17.58
C GLN A 282 -29.77 13.76 17.33
N LYS A 283 -31.01 14.12 17.77
CA LYS A 283 -32.21 13.34 17.42
C LYS A 283 -32.67 13.63 15.98
N VAL A 284 -33.00 12.58 15.24
CA VAL A 284 -33.40 12.66 13.84
C VAL A 284 -34.64 11.84 13.56
N LEU A 285 -35.33 12.14 12.46
CA LEU A 285 -36.36 11.28 11.85
C LEU A 285 -35.71 10.41 10.76
N ILE A 286 -36.04 9.13 10.79
CA ILE A 286 -35.47 8.13 9.86
C ILE A 286 -36.38 8.00 8.65
N ASN A 287 -35.78 8.00 7.46
CA ASN A 287 -36.37 7.55 6.22
C ASN A 287 -35.53 6.38 5.68
N ILE A 288 -36.12 5.20 5.55
CA ILE A 288 -35.44 4.02 5.00
C ILE A 288 -35.50 4.13 3.47
N LEU A 289 -34.33 4.08 2.83
CA LEU A 289 -34.16 4.20 1.37
C LEU A 289 -34.21 2.84 0.66
#